data_81e6e169adba72d66bfd4a6cc4a73cad
#
_entry.id   81e6e169adba72d66bfd4a6cc4a73cad
#
_cell.length_a   1.000
_cell.length_b   1.000
_cell.length_c   1.000
_cell.angle_alpha   90.00
_cell.angle_beta   90.00
_cell.angle_gamma   90.00
#
_symmetry.space_group_name_H-M   'P 1'
#
loop_
_entity.id
_entity.type
_entity.pdbx_description
1 polymer ?
#
loop_
_entity_poly.entity_id
_entity_poly.type
_entity_poly.pdbx_seq_one_letter_code
_entity_poly.pdbx_strand_id
1 'polypeptide(L)'
;MSQRNLYQLGKKEMKAIWNNKIVASSDATVVVEGNHYFPASSINKEFFKPSDKQTVCSWKGVASYYDVEVDGQLNPAAAWYYPNPKAEAMNIAGYVAFWKGIKTNELSLIHI
;
A
#
# COMPACT_ATOMS: atom_id res chain seq x y z
N MET A 1 -18.50 -4.37 26.66
CA MET A 1 -18.55 -4.04 25.44
C MET A 1 -17.91 -2.78 25.17
N SER A 2 -18.08 -1.93 25.89
CA SER A 2 -17.55 -0.73 25.61
C SER A 2 -16.07 -0.66 25.59
N GLN A 3 -15.37 -1.43 26.34
CA GLN A 3 -13.96 -1.40 26.35
C GLN A 3 -13.39 -1.73 25.00
N ARG A 4 -13.92 -2.72 24.35
CA ARG A 4 -13.49 -3.09 23.08
C ARG A 4 -13.77 -2.01 22.07
N ASN A 5 -14.91 -1.38 22.17
CA ASN A 5 -15.24 -0.30 21.28
C ASN A 5 -14.32 0.87 21.44
N LEU A 6 -14.00 1.23 22.67
CA LEU A 6 -13.08 2.32 22.90
C LEU A 6 -11.72 2.04 22.32
N TYR A 7 -11.28 0.82 22.45
CA TYR A 7 -9.99 0.44 21.94
C TYR A 7 -9.97 0.60 20.41
N GLN A 8 -11.03 0.22 19.74
CA GLN A 8 -11.08 0.34 18.31
C GLN A 8 -11.31 1.74 17.81
N LEU A 9 -11.93 2.57 18.61
CA LEU A 9 -12.19 3.94 18.20
C LEU A 9 -10.92 4.71 17.93
N GLY A 10 -9.81 4.29 18.52
CA GLY A 10 -8.55 4.97 18.28
C GLY A 10 -7.77 4.44 17.10
N LYS A 11 -8.28 3.39 16.46
CA LYS A 11 -7.58 2.83 15.32
C LYS A 11 -7.71 3.71 14.11
N LYS A 12 -6.69 3.70 13.29
CA LYS A 12 -6.67 4.44 12.04
C LYS A 12 -6.45 3.48 10.91
N GLU A 13 -7.06 3.80 9.80
CA GLU A 13 -6.95 2.99 8.61
C GLU A 13 -6.35 3.82 7.50
N MET A 14 -5.29 3.31 6.88
CA MET A 14 -4.69 3.97 5.74
C MET A 14 -5.39 3.52 4.49
N LYS A 15 -5.63 4.46 3.59
CA LYS A 15 -6.22 4.15 2.30
C LYS A 15 -5.36 4.73 1.20
N ALA A 16 -5.15 3.96 0.15
CA ALA A 16 -4.50 4.45 -1.05
C ALA A 16 -5.60 4.76 -2.05
N ILE A 17 -5.61 5.98 -2.56
CA ILE A 17 -6.71 6.48 -3.38
C ILE A 17 -6.17 7.03 -4.68
N TRP A 18 -6.77 6.63 -5.78
CA TRP A 18 -6.43 7.18 -7.09
C TRP A 18 -7.68 7.16 -7.96
N ASN A 19 -7.86 8.25 -8.73
CA ASN A 19 -8.97 8.39 -9.65
C ASN A 19 -10.31 8.10 -8.98
N ASN A 20 -10.47 8.64 -7.76
CA ASN A 20 -11.69 8.53 -6.96
C ASN A 20 -12.03 7.12 -6.49
N LYS A 21 -11.07 6.21 -6.51
CA LYS A 21 -11.28 4.85 -6.02
C LYS A 21 -10.25 4.49 -4.98
N ILE A 22 -10.66 3.71 -4.01
CA ILE A 22 -9.75 3.17 -3.01
C ILE A 22 -9.12 1.93 -3.61
N VAL A 23 -7.80 1.97 -3.83
CA VAL A 23 -7.10 0.84 -4.43
C VAL A 23 -6.47 -0.06 -3.37
N ALA A 24 -6.33 0.42 -2.14
CA ALA A 24 -5.84 -0.40 -1.02
C ALA A 24 -6.32 0.21 0.28
N SER A 25 -6.49 -0.62 1.31
CA SER A 25 -6.96 -0.15 2.60
C SER A 25 -6.48 -1.11 3.69
N SER A 26 -5.82 -0.58 4.73
CA SER A 26 -5.31 -1.42 5.80
C SER A 26 -5.04 -0.61 7.06
N ASP A 27 -5.27 -1.23 8.22
CA ASP A 27 -4.84 -0.65 9.49
C ASP A 27 -3.52 -1.26 9.95
N ALA A 28 -2.86 -1.99 9.06
CA ALA A 28 -1.62 -2.69 9.38
C ALA A 28 -0.49 -2.36 8.42
N THR A 29 -0.43 -1.13 7.94
CA THR A 29 0.67 -0.72 7.08
C THR A 29 1.95 -0.61 7.88
N VAL A 30 3.07 -0.81 7.20
CA VAL A 30 4.40 -0.64 7.78
C VAL A 30 5.05 0.55 7.09
N VAL A 31 5.59 1.47 7.88
CA VAL A 31 6.21 2.68 7.33
C VAL A 31 7.71 2.47 7.21
N VAL A 32 8.23 2.63 5.99
CA VAL A 32 9.66 2.56 5.74
C VAL A 32 10.04 3.72 4.85
N GLU A 33 10.99 4.52 5.28
CA GLU A 33 11.46 5.70 4.54
C GLU A 33 10.31 6.65 4.17
N GLY A 34 9.35 6.78 5.08
CA GLY A 34 8.24 7.69 4.87
C GLY A 34 7.12 7.15 4.01
N ASN A 35 7.26 5.94 3.48
CA ASN A 35 6.22 5.32 2.67
C ASN A 35 5.46 4.28 3.46
N HIS A 36 4.14 4.27 3.29
CA HIS A 36 3.31 3.23 3.87
C HIS A 36 3.31 2.03 2.93
N TYR A 37 3.68 0.88 3.48
CA TYR A 37 3.63 -0.39 2.75
C TYR A 37 2.40 -1.15 3.21
N PHE A 38 1.56 -1.50 2.27
CA PHE A 38 0.28 -2.16 2.53
C PHE A 38 0.44 -3.67 2.38
N PRO A 39 -0.13 -4.46 3.31
CA PRO A 39 -0.10 -5.91 3.13
C PRO A 39 -0.65 -6.31 1.77
N ALA A 40 -0.10 -7.36 1.19
CA ALA A 40 -0.53 -7.81 -0.14
C ALA A 40 -2.03 -8.12 -0.16
N SER A 41 -2.58 -8.57 0.96
CA SER A 41 -4.00 -8.90 1.03
C SER A 41 -4.90 -7.68 1.07
N SER A 42 -4.35 -6.49 1.25
CA SER A 42 -5.14 -5.27 1.41
C SER A 42 -5.33 -4.49 0.12
N ILE A 43 -4.71 -4.90 -0.97
CA ILE A 43 -4.90 -4.21 -2.25
C ILE A 43 -6.12 -4.78 -2.98
N ASN A 44 -6.80 -3.92 -3.73
CA ASN A 44 -7.91 -4.31 -4.59
C ASN A 44 -7.34 -4.79 -5.90
N LYS A 45 -7.16 -6.10 -6.03
CA LYS A 45 -6.40 -6.67 -7.14
C LYS A 45 -6.95 -6.33 -8.52
N GLU A 46 -8.21 -6.04 -8.60
CA GLU A 46 -8.81 -5.72 -9.89
C GLU A 46 -8.20 -4.48 -10.52
N PHE A 47 -7.56 -3.61 -9.74
CA PHE A 47 -6.95 -2.40 -10.25
C PHE A 47 -5.47 -2.56 -10.59
N PHE A 48 -4.88 -3.72 -10.34
CA PHE A 48 -3.43 -3.91 -10.43
C PHE A 48 -3.06 -4.87 -11.54
N LYS A 49 -2.09 -4.47 -12.36
CA LYS A 49 -1.55 -5.31 -13.42
C LYS A 49 -0.04 -5.36 -13.30
N PRO A 50 0.58 -6.50 -13.56
CA PRO A 50 2.04 -6.57 -13.48
C PRO A 50 2.69 -5.59 -14.45
N SER A 51 3.75 -4.93 -14.00
CA SER A 51 4.56 -4.05 -14.82
C SER A 51 5.89 -4.72 -15.10
N ASP A 52 6.49 -4.38 -16.24
CA ASP A 52 7.82 -4.92 -16.57
C ASP A 52 8.93 -4.18 -15.83
N LYS A 53 8.61 -3.09 -15.17
CA LYS A 53 9.63 -2.28 -14.52
C LYS A 53 10.21 -2.98 -13.29
N GLN A 54 11.51 -2.84 -13.12
CA GLN A 54 12.20 -3.27 -11.91
C GLN A 54 13.26 -2.24 -11.57
N THR A 55 13.52 -2.05 -10.29
CA THR A 55 14.58 -1.19 -9.81
C THR A 55 15.31 -1.90 -8.69
N VAL A 56 16.51 -1.41 -8.37
CA VAL A 56 17.33 -2.03 -7.32
C VAL A 56 17.57 -1.02 -6.21
N CYS A 57 17.26 -1.42 -4.99
CA CYS A 57 17.61 -0.65 -3.81
C CYS A 57 18.71 -1.42 -3.08
N SER A 58 19.82 -0.74 -2.78
CA SER A 58 20.99 -1.44 -2.27
C SER A 58 20.71 -2.18 -0.96
N TRP A 59 19.83 -1.68 -0.12
CA TRP A 59 19.58 -2.36 1.15
C TRP A 59 18.26 -3.14 1.18
N LYS A 60 17.32 -2.82 0.31
CA LYS A 60 16.04 -3.56 0.30
C LYS A 60 16.01 -4.68 -0.74
N GLY A 61 16.71 -4.53 -1.85
CA GLY A 61 16.73 -5.55 -2.89
C GLY A 61 16.06 -5.07 -4.16
N VAL A 62 15.53 -6.02 -4.93
CA VAL A 62 14.92 -5.71 -6.23
C VAL A 62 13.43 -5.43 -6.03
N ALA A 63 13.00 -4.25 -6.50
CA ALA A 63 11.61 -3.87 -6.49
C ALA A 63 10.97 -4.26 -7.82
N SER A 64 9.79 -4.84 -7.74
CA SER A 64 8.93 -5.08 -8.89
C SER A 64 7.78 -4.08 -8.82
N TYR A 65 7.09 -3.87 -9.93
CA TYR A 65 6.09 -2.82 -10.00
C TYR A 65 4.76 -3.33 -10.51
N TYR A 66 3.71 -2.61 -10.17
CA TYR A 66 2.38 -2.79 -10.73
C TYR A 66 1.98 -1.53 -11.46
N ASP A 67 1.29 -1.70 -12.58
CA ASP A 67 0.49 -0.63 -13.15
C ASP A 67 -0.84 -0.60 -12.42
N VAL A 68 -1.38 0.59 -12.21
CA VAL A 68 -2.68 0.74 -11.58
C VAL A 68 -3.64 1.31 -12.60
N GLU A 69 -4.75 0.62 -12.82
CA GLU A 69 -5.75 1.05 -13.79
C GLU A 69 -7.10 1.16 -13.12
N VAL A 70 -7.72 2.34 -13.23
CA VAL A 70 -9.03 2.61 -12.63
C VAL A 70 -9.89 3.32 -13.65
N ASP A 71 -11.07 2.76 -13.92
CA ASP A 71 -12.02 3.35 -14.84
C ASP A 71 -11.40 3.69 -16.20
N GLY A 72 -10.59 2.78 -16.71
CA GLY A 72 -9.98 2.93 -18.02
C GLY A 72 -8.75 3.82 -18.05
N GLN A 73 -8.35 4.41 -16.94
CA GLN A 73 -7.15 5.21 -16.87
C GLN A 73 -5.99 4.40 -16.30
N LEU A 74 -4.89 4.40 -17.03
CA LEU A 74 -3.71 3.63 -16.63
C LEU A 74 -2.68 4.54 -16.00
N ASN A 75 -2.17 4.12 -14.85
CA ASN A 75 -1.07 4.79 -14.15
C ASN A 75 0.09 3.80 -14.12
N PRO A 76 1.02 3.88 -15.08
CA PRO A 76 2.03 2.83 -15.22
C PRO A 76 3.06 2.87 -14.11
N ALA A 77 3.41 1.68 -13.60
CA ALA A 77 4.41 1.49 -12.56
C ALA A 77 4.15 2.37 -11.34
N ALA A 78 2.87 2.49 -10.95
CA ALA A 78 2.47 3.40 -9.87
C ALA A 78 2.52 2.77 -8.49
N ALA A 79 2.79 1.49 -8.40
CA ALA A 79 2.96 0.79 -7.13
C ALA A 79 4.18 -0.10 -7.22
N TRP A 80 4.84 -0.32 -6.07
CA TRP A 80 6.01 -1.19 -6.06
C TRP A 80 5.98 -2.11 -4.85
N TYR A 81 6.72 -3.21 -4.95
CA TYR A 81 6.84 -4.17 -3.86
C TYR A 81 8.16 -4.92 -4.00
N TYR A 82 8.62 -5.48 -2.89
CA TYR A 82 9.85 -6.27 -2.87
C TYR A 82 9.46 -7.74 -2.64
N PRO A 83 9.41 -8.56 -3.70
CA PRO A 83 9.00 -9.97 -3.50
C PRO A 83 10.01 -10.78 -2.69
N ASN A 84 11.30 -10.46 -2.83
CA ASN A 84 12.35 -11.16 -2.09
C ASN A 84 13.34 -10.14 -1.54
N PRO A 85 12.95 -9.39 -0.49
CA PRO A 85 13.83 -8.35 0.02
C PRO A 85 15.01 -8.93 0.79
N LYS A 86 16.03 -8.10 0.96
CA LYS A 86 17.16 -8.48 1.80
C LYS A 86 16.71 -8.58 3.25
N ALA A 87 17.56 -9.21 4.07
CA ALA A 87 17.19 -9.51 5.46
C ALA A 87 16.69 -8.30 6.23
N GLU A 88 17.31 -7.14 6.01
CA GLU A 88 16.96 -5.93 6.75
C GLU A 88 15.56 -5.41 6.40
N ALA A 89 15.00 -5.84 5.29
CA ALA A 89 13.70 -5.36 4.83
C ALA A 89 12.65 -6.48 4.77
N MET A 90 12.88 -7.57 5.48
CA MET A 90 11.93 -8.70 5.43
C MET A 90 10.55 -8.31 5.97
N ASN A 91 10.47 -7.31 6.81
CA ASN A 91 9.18 -6.89 7.36
C ASN A 91 8.23 -6.30 6.30
N ILE A 92 8.75 -5.97 5.13
CA ILE A 92 7.89 -5.46 4.04
C ILE A 92 7.83 -6.42 2.86
N ALA A 93 8.23 -7.67 3.04
CA ALA A 93 8.22 -8.66 1.96
C ALA A 93 6.80 -8.78 1.39
N GLY A 94 6.65 -8.51 0.08
CA GLY A 94 5.36 -8.59 -0.58
C GLY A 94 4.41 -7.44 -0.32
N TYR A 95 4.73 -6.53 0.59
CA TYR A 95 3.89 -5.36 0.85
C TYR A 95 4.02 -4.37 -0.30
N VAL A 96 2.98 -3.58 -0.52
CA VAL A 96 2.87 -2.70 -1.69
C VAL A 96 2.86 -1.24 -1.27
N ALA A 97 3.69 -0.43 -1.91
CA ALA A 97 3.75 1.01 -1.68
C ALA A 97 3.36 1.75 -2.96
N PHE A 98 3.04 3.03 -2.84
CA PHE A 98 2.43 3.79 -3.93
C PHE A 98 3.12 5.13 -4.16
N TRP A 99 3.06 5.61 -5.40
CA TRP A 99 3.52 6.94 -5.77
C TRP A 99 2.73 7.41 -7.00
N LYS A 100 3.24 8.40 -7.72
CA LYS A 100 2.66 8.90 -8.98
C LYS A 100 1.21 9.33 -8.85
N GLY A 101 0.96 10.13 -7.83
CA GLY A 101 -0.37 10.70 -7.66
C GLY A 101 -1.35 9.83 -6.90
N ILE A 102 -0.97 8.61 -6.55
CA ILE A 102 -1.79 7.79 -5.67
C ILE A 102 -1.54 8.29 -4.25
N LYS A 103 -2.60 8.78 -3.62
CA LYS A 103 -2.47 9.39 -2.30
C LYS A 103 -2.79 8.39 -1.21
N THR A 104 -1.97 8.41 -0.16
CA THR A 104 -2.24 7.57 1.00
C THR A 104 -2.68 8.47 2.12
N ASN A 105 -3.90 8.26 2.58
CA ASN A 105 -4.51 9.07 3.63
C ASN A 105 -4.91 8.22 4.80
N GLU A 106 -4.74 8.79 5.98
CA GLU A 106 -5.11 8.14 7.20
C GLU A 106 -6.52 8.53 7.56
N LEU A 107 -7.38 7.53 7.75
CA LEU A 107 -8.75 7.79 8.15
C LEU A 107 -8.97 7.23 9.53
N SER A 108 -9.55 8.05 10.40
CA SER A 108 -9.90 7.61 11.73
C SER A 108 -11.20 6.84 11.68
N LEU A 109 -11.29 5.80 12.48
CA LEU A 109 -12.52 5.04 12.59
C LEU A 109 -13.49 5.63 13.57
N ILE A 110 -13.15 6.75 14.16
CA ILE A 110 -14.00 7.31 15.21
C ILE A 110 -14.79 8.52 14.81
N HIS A 111 -14.71 8.97 13.59
CA HIS A 111 -15.47 10.13 13.26
C HIS A 111 -16.84 9.70 12.83
N ILE A 112 -17.68 9.62 13.71
CA ILE A 112 -19.03 9.26 13.39
C ILE A 112 -20.02 10.21 13.97
#